data_8b1952ad7beedab27864a1e5660992b0
#
_entry.id   8b1952ad7beedab27864a1e5660992b0
#
_cell.length_a   1.000
_cell.length_b   1.000
_cell.length_c   1.000
_cell.angle_alpha   90.00
_cell.angle_beta   90.00
_cell.angle_gamma   90.00
#
_symmetry.space_group_name_H-M   'P 1'
#
loop_
_entity.id
_entity.type
_entity.pdbx_description
1 polymer ?
#
loop_
_entity_poly.entity_id
_entity_poly.type
_entity_poly.pdbx_seq_one_letter_code
_entity_poly.pdbx_strand_id
1 'polypeptide(L)'
;MKYIQFFLFYILTIHNSLFANDDIENLCKKFSIHLQQSEISLNINDDTSFKSGVLWKVITPRKKTNYLFGTIHSQDYTVSKIPSDVSFALTKSKKLILEIIPNNEANLIYLNEMYFKNGERLDKLLEKTLFRKFVEQAKQYNLSDKELKNIKYMKPWAAFNLIGRPKPTRAPTLESNLLKFAKQEMMEIDSLENMDDIISSLEKLSTEDQLNILRDTVCNRNSITNDIKMLINFYIKRDAISILNLTNKKHANESIYDRYMQEMLHNRNIKMLNKIYREFEKGGVFVAVGILHLISKHGLLEKLYNQGYVIEEIY
;
A
#
# COMPACT_ATOMS: atom_id res chain seq x y z
N MET A 1 18.39 4.86 -3.07
CA MET A 1 17.31 3.90 -2.78
C MET A 1 16.34 4.44 -1.72
N LYS A 2 15.79 5.66 -1.90
CA LYS A 2 14.94 6.32 -0.88
C LYS A 2 13.43 6.32 -1.18
N TYR A 3 12.97 5.79 -2.32
CA TYR A 3 11.65 6.16 -2.84
C TYR A 3 10.70 5.03 -3.26
N ILE A 4 11.11 3.75 -3.15
CA ILE A 4 10.22 2.62 -3.49
C ILE A 4 9.62 2.02 -2.21
N GLN A 5 8.83 2.80 -1.51
CA GLN A 5 7.93 2.29 -0.47
C GLN A 5 6.52 2.74 -0.82
N PHE A 6 5.92 2.02 -1.73
CA PHE A 6 4.67 2.45 -2.31
C PHE A 6 3.54 1.47 -2.06
N PHE A 7 2.42 2.00 -1.84
CA PHE A 7 1.11 1.61 -2.31
C PHE A 7 0.11 0.95 -1.37
N LEU A 8 0.33 0.83 -0.09
CA LEU A 8 -0.73 0.27 0.75
C LEU A 8 -1.12 1.08 1.98
N PHE A 9 -0.52 2.27 2.18
CA PHE A 9 -0.72 3.00 3.44
C PHE A 9 -1.80 4.10 3.41
N TYR A 10 -2.54 4.22 2.33
CA TYR A 10 -3.56 5.28 2.27
C TYR A 10 -4.90 4.90 2.91
N ILE A 11 -4.98 3.83 3.64
CA ILE A 11 -6.27 3.35 4.11
C ILE A 11 -6.39 3.52 5.62
N LEU A 12 -6.33 4.76 6.15
CA LEU A 12 -6.65 4.86 7.56
C LEU A 12 -6.77 6.30 8.04
N THR A 13 -7.89 6.65 8.59
CA THR A 13 -8.16 7.97 9.19
C THR A 13 -8.71 7.86 10.60
N ILE A 14 -8.44 8.86 11.35
CA ILE A 14 -9.13 9.62 12.40
C ILE A 14 -8.57 9.48 13.80
N HIS A 15 -8.05 10.53 14.37
CA HIS A 15 -8.42 11.13 15.65
C HIS A 15 -7.75 12.48 15.94
N ASN A 16 -8.45 13.32 16.66
CA ASN A 16 -8.19 14.70 17.00
C ASN A 16 -6.89 14.95 17.76
N SER A 17 -6.20 16.06 17.45
CA SER A 17 -5.36 16.78 18.40
C SER A 17 -5.64 18.28 18.35
N LEU A 18 -6.01 18.82 19.50
CA LEU A 18 -6.17 20.24 19.79
C LEU A 18 -4.82 20.96 19.62
N PHE A 19 -4.75 22.00 18.82
CA PHE A 19 -4.10 23.29 19.04
C PHE A 19 -3.81 24.05 17.74
N ALA A 20 -4.31 25.29 17.73
CA ALA A 20 -3.87 26.49 17.02
C ALA A 20 -4.09 26.58 15.51
N ASN A 21 -5.19 27.10 15.18
CA ASN A 21 -5.63 28.05 14.15
C ASN A 21 -7.08 27.73 13.82
N ASP A 22 -8.00 28.54 14.24
CA ASP A 22 -9.43 28.40 14.01
C ASP A 22 -9.78 28.08 12.54
N ASP A 23 -9.02 28.64 11.60
CA ASP A 23 -9.18 28.39 10.18
C ASP A 23 -8.84 26.97 9.74
N ILE A 24 -7.74 26.40 10.27
CA ILE A 24 -7.31 25.05 9.87
C ILE A 24 -8.15 23.99 10.56
N GLU A 25 -8.54 24.22 11.81
CA GLU A 25 -9.40 23.31 12.55
C GLU A 25 -10.79 23.25 11.92
N ASN A 26 -11.37 24.39 11.56
CA ASN A 26 -12.65 24.46 10.87
C ASN A 26 -12.59 23.81 9.48
N LEU A 27 -11.49 23.97 8.76
CA LEU A 27 -11.30 23.33 7.46
C LEU A 27 -11.16 21.80 7.60
N CYS A 28 -10.40 21.35 8.59
CA CYS A 28 -10.21 19.91 8.84
C CYS A 28 -11.43 19.23 9.47
N LYS A 29 -12.35 19.95 10.12
CA LYS A 29 -13.63 19.37 10.59
C LYS A 29 -14.43 18.72 9.47
N LYS A 30 -14.33 19.23 8.23
CA LYS A 30 -15.00 18.64 7.06
C LYS A 30 -14.43 17.27 6.68
N PHE A 31 -13.18 16.98 7.08
CA PHE A 31 -12.48 15.73 6.82
C PHE A 31 -12.33 14.86 8.08
N SER A 32 -12.89 15.32 9.22
CA SER A 32 -12.89 14.54 10.45
C SER A 32 -14.19 13.75 10.54
N ILE A 33 -14.07 12.43 10.61
CA ILE A 33 -15.19 11.59 11.00
C ILE A 33 -15.16 11.48 12.53
N HIS A 34 -16.20 11.92 13.21
CA HIS A 34 -16.41 11.65 14.63
C HIS A 34 -16.83 10.18 14.77
N LEU A 35 -15.88 9.25 14.83
CA LEU A 35 -16.17 7.92 15.32
C LEU A 35 -16.16 7.99 16.85
N GLN A 36 -17.31 7.78 17.46
CA GLN A 36 -17.36 7.39 18.86
C GLN A 36 -16.58 6.05 18.97
N GLN A 37 -15.66 5.96 19.93
CA GLN A 37 -14.80 4.78 20.18
C GLN A 37 -15.55 3.45 20.38
N SER A 38 -16.87 3.49 20.51
CA SER A 38 -17.75 2.33 20.69
C SER A 38 -18.21 1.65 19.38
N GLU A 39 -17.95 2.23 18.22
CA GLU A 39 -18.40 1.70 16.92
C GLU A 39 -17.27 1.16 16.04
N ILE A 40 -16.24 0.57 16.62
CA ILE A 40 -15.57 -0.54 15.97
C ILE A 40 -16.53 -1.74 16.12
N SER A 41 -17.74 -1.57 15.66
CA SER A 41 -18.63 -2.71 15.45
C SER A 41 -17.95 -3.50 14.33
N LEU A 42 -17.57 -4.71 14.68
CA LEU A 42 -17.15 -5.80 13.80
C LEU A 42 -18.29 -6.13 12.80
N ASN A 43 -18.72 -5.16 12.01
CA ASN A 43 -19.57 -5.41 10.85
C ASN A 43 -18.68 -6.02 9.77
N ILE A 44 -18.21 -7.24 10.07
CA ILE A 44 -17.55 -8.15 9.14
C ILE A 44 -18.61 -8.63 8.15
N ASN A 45 -18.97 -7.78 7.19
CA ASN A 45 -19.66 -8.20 5.98
C ASN A 45 -18.66 -8.51 4.85
N ASP A 46 -17.37 -8.58 5.13
CA ASP A 46 -16.40 -9.12 4.19
C ASP A 46 -16.33 -10.63 4.39
N ASP A 47 -17.18 -11.34 3.66
CA ASP A 47 -17.30 -12.81 3.69
C ASP A 47 -16.12 -13.45 2.93
N THR A 48 -14.89 -13.17 3.44
CA THR A 48 -13.67 -13.80 2.91
C THR A 48 -13.42 -15.13 3.61
N SER A 49 -12.96 -16.12 2.85
CA SER A 49 -12.53 -17.42 3.36
C SER A 49 -11.17 -17.35 4.07
N PHE A 50 -10.39 -16.30 3.84
CA PHE A 50 -9.01 -16.14 4.32
C PHE A 50 -8.93 -15.12 5.45
N LYS A 51 -9.13 -15.60 6.68
CA LYS A 51 -9.26 -14.75 7.89
C LYS A 51 -7.96 -14.58 8.66
N SER A 52 -6.94 -15.38 8.37
CA SER A 52 -5.63 -15.38 9.01
C SER A 52 -4.53 -15.70 8.01
N GLY A 53 -3.29 -15.57 8.46
CA GLY A 53 -2.11 -15.89 7.67
C GLY A 53 -1.58 -14.73 6.84
N VAL A 54 -0.33 -14.87 6.42
CA VAL A 54 0.35 -13.98 5.47
C VAL A 54 1.10 -14.77 4.39
N LEU A 55 1.25 -16.10 4.54
CA LEU A 55 1.85 -17.02 3.56
C LEU A 55 0.92 -18.19 3.29
N TRP A 56 0.63 -18.41 2.03
CA TRP A 56 -0.20 -19.51 1.55
C TRP A 56 0.53 -20.33 0.49
N LYS A 57 0.38 -21.65 0.58
CA LYS A 57 0.73 -22.58 -0.49
C LYS A 57 -0.46 -22.69 -1.42
N VAL A 58 -0.21 -22.55 -2.71
CA VAL A 58 -1.21 -22.54 -3.76
C VAL A 58 -0.93 -23.68 -4.72
N ILE A 59 -1.88 -24.61 -4.83
CA ILE A 59 -1.78 -25.78 -5.71
C ILE A 59 -2.75 -25.59 -6.86
N THR A 60 -2.23 -25.59 -8.10
CA THR A 60 -3.05 -25.45 -9.29
C THR A 60 -3.96 -26.68 -9.50
N PRO A 61 -5.02 -26.58 -10.30
CA PRO A 61 -5.81 -27.76 -10.70
C PRO A 61 -4.95 -28.88 -11.32
N ARG A 62 -3.82 -28.52 -11.96
CA ARG A 62 -2.84 -29.47 -12.52
C ARG A 62 -1.77 -29.94 -11.53
N LYS A 63 -2.00 -29.74 -10.21
CA LYS A 63 -1.13 -30.18 -9.10
C LYS A 63 0.27 -29.52 -9.09
N LYS A 64 0.41 -28.31 -9.64
CA LYS A 64 1.63 -27.52 -9.52
C LYS A 64 1.60 -26.74 -8.21
N THR A 65 2.69 -26.79 -7.45
CA THR A 65 2.83 -26.07 -6.17
C THR A 65 3.48 -24.70 -6.39
N ASN A 66 2.90 -23.67 -5.78
CA ASN A 66 3.36 -22.29 -5.77
C ASN A 66 3.09 -21.66 -4.39
N TYR A 67 3.52 -20.42 -4.18
CA TYR A 67 3.31 -19.70 -2.92
C TYR A 67 2.85 -18.28 -3.19
N LEU A 68 1.94 -17.79 -2.32
CA LEU A 68 1.54 -16.39 -2.23
C LEU A 68 1.91 -15.85 -0.86
N PHE A 69 2.60 -14.74 -0.83
CA PHE A 69 3.03 -14.07 0.39
C PHE A 69 2.57 -12.63 0.41
N GLY A 70 1.83 -12.27 1.46
CA GLY A 70 1.39 -10.91 1.72
C GLY A 70 2.49 -10.11 2.39
N THR A 71 2.90 -8.99 1.79
CA THR A 71 3.89 -8.08 2.36
C THR A 71 3.24 -6.82 2.92
N ILE A 72 4.02 -6.09 3.70
CA ILE A 72 3.68 -4.76 4.19
C ILE A 72 4.85 -3.83 3.85
N HIS A 73 4.57 -2.77 3.08
CA HIS A 73 5.60 -1.83 2.61
C HIS A 73 6.13 -0.93 3.74
N SER A 74 6.86 -1.52 4.69
CA SER A 74 7.38 -0.81 5.86
C SER A 74 8.89 -1.00 6.01
N GLN A 75 9.57 0.04 6.51
CA GLN A 75 10.95 -0.02 6.98
C GLN A 75 11.03 -0.27 8.50
N ASP A 76 9.97 -0.79 9.10
CA ASP A 76 10.02 -1.24 10.48
C ASP A 76 10.82 -2.53 10.58
N TYR A 77 11.79 -2.57 11.50
CA TYR A 77 12.68 -3.73 11.67
C TYR A 77 11.94 -5.01 12.05
N THR A 78 10.76 -4.89 12.68
CA THR A 78 9.97 -6.04 13.12
C THR A 78 9.32 -6.79 11.96
N VAL A 79 9.01 -6.09 10.86
CA VAL A 79 8.33 -6.65 9.68
C VAL A 79 9.22 -6.72 8.44
N SER A 80 10.44 -6.18 8.49
CA SER A 80 11.35 -6.21 7.36
C SER A 80 12.14 -7.50 7.21
N LYS A 81 12.22 -8.31 8.27
CA LYS A 81 12.92 -9.61 8.26
C LYS A 81 12.07 -10.67 7.56
N ILE A 82 12.74 -11.55 6.80
CA ILE A 82 12.07 -12.71 6.21
C ILE A 82 11.85 -13.75 7.33
N PRO A 83 10.58 -14.14 7.62
CA PRO A 83 10.30 -15.21 8.58
C PRO A 83 10.85 -16.57 8.10
N SER A 84 11.08 -17.50 9.03
CA SER A 84 11.60 -18.84 8.73
C SER A 84 10.74 -19.61 7.72
N ASP A 85 9.42 -19.60 7.92
CA ASP A 85 8.48 -20.31 7.04
C ASP A 85 8.48 -19.72 5.63
N VAL A 86 8.60 -18.39 5.52
CA VAL A 86 8.73 -17.68 4.24
C VAL A 86 10.06 -18.04 3.56
N SER A 87 11.16 -18.04 4.32
CA SER A 87 12.48 -18.46 3.82
C SER A 87 12.44 -19.91 3.32
N PHE A 88 11.81 -20.81 4.07
CA PHE A 88 11.65 -22.21 3.65
C PHE A 88 10.84 -22.32 2.34
N ALA A 89 9.71 -21.61 2.21
CA ALA A 89 8.92 -21.61 0.99
C ALA A 89 9.70 -21.06 -0.22
N LEU A 90 10.53 -20.02 0.00
CA LEU A 90 11.43 -19.47 -1.03
C LEU A 90 12.42 -20.52 -1.53
N THR A 91 13.06 -21.30 -0.63
CA THR A 91 14.01 -22.36 -1.03
C THR A 91 13.36 -23.49 -1.83
N LYS A 92 12.03 -23.64 -1.76
CA LYS A 92 11.25 -24.59 -2.58
C LYS A 92 10.80 -24.01 -3.92
N SER A 93 11.12 -22.73 -4.16
CA SER A 93 10.70 -22.01 -5.36
C SER A 93 11.87 -21.76 -6.30
N LYS A 94 11.60 -21.70 -7.61
CA LYS A 94 12.59 -21.42 -8.65
C LYS A 94 12.57 -19.96 -9.09
N LYS A 95 11.42 -19.31 -8.88
CA LYS A 95 11.15 -17.94 -9.34
C LYS A 95 10.51 -17.13 -8.23
N LEU A 96 11.04 -15.92 -8.00
CA LEU A 96 10.41 -14.88 -7.19
C LEU A 96 9.73 -13.87 -8.10
N ILE A 97 8.46 -13.60 -7.85
CA ILE A 97 7.72 -12.49 -8.49
C ILE A 97 7.32 -11.52 -7.40
N LEU A 98 7.78 -10.29 -7.50
CA LEU A 98 7.39 -9.19 -6.61
C LEU A 98 6.23 -8.39 -7.22
N GLU A 99 5.53 -7.61 -6.43
CA GLU A 99 4.57 -6.63 -6.94
C GLU A 99 5.25 -5.69 -7.94
N ILE A 100 6.37 -5.10 -7.51
CA ILE A 100 7.29 -4.32 -8.32
C ILE A 100 8.73 -4.60 -7.89
N ILE A 101 9.67 -4.63 -8.84
CA ILE A 101 11.08 -4.76 -8.50
C ILE A 101 11.62 -3.41 -8.01
N PRO A 102 12.10 -3.31 -6.74
CA PRO A 102 12.65 -2.08 -6.21
C PRO A 102 14.04 -1.80 -6.82
N ASN A 103 14.10 -1.08 -7.93
CA ASN A 103 15.31 -0.72 -8.65
C ASN A 103 15.42 0.79 -8.91
N ASN A 104 16.56 1.23 -9.45
CA ASN A 104 16.80 2.65 -9.75
C ASN A 104 15.91 3.18 -10.87
N GLU A 105 15.56 2.35 -11.85
CA GLU A 105 14.69 2.73 -12.96
C GLU A 105 13.30 3.09 -12.48
N ALA A 106 12.66 2.22 -11.70
CA ALA A 106 11.36 2.49 -11.11
C ALA A 106 11.37 3.77 -10.24
N ASN A 107 12.48 4.00 -9.49
CA ASN A 107 12.65 5.25 -8.74
C ASN A 107 12.70 6.48 -9.64
N LEU A 108 13.45 6.42 -10.73
CA LEU A 108 13.58 7.54 -11.66
C LEU A 108 12.25 7.87 -12.35
N ILE A 109 11.52 6.83 -12.78
CA ILE A 109 10.16 6.99 -13.35
C ILE A 109 9.27 7.71 -12.33
N TYR A 110 9.21 7.22 -11.09
CA TYR A 110 8.39 7.85 -10.07
C TYR A 110 8.76 9.31 -9.80
N LEU A 111 10.06 9.60 -9.63
CA LEU A 111 10.56 10.95 -9.36
C LEU A 111 10.26 11.90 -10.53
N ASN A 112 10.27 11.40 -11.76
CA ASN A 112 9.96 12.18 -12.93
C ASN A 112 8.47 12.48 -13.04
N GLU A 113 7.62 11.54 -12.68
CA GLU A 113 6.16 11.66 -12.82
C GLU A 113 5.48 12.33 -11.63
N MET A 114 6.15 12.43 -10.47
CA MET A 114 5.56 13.02 -9.26
C MET A 114 5.32 14.54 -9.33
N TYR A 115 5.85 15.22 -10.34
CA TYR A 115 5.72 16.66 -10.53
C TYR A 115 4.88 17.02 -11.75
N PHE A 116 4.11 18.11 -11.65
CA PHE A 116 3.44 18.70 -12.82
C PHE A 116 4.47 19.16 -13.85
N LYS A 117 4.21 18.86 -15.13
CA LYS A 117 5.07 19.24 -16.26
C LYS A 117 4.49 20.41 -17.07
N ASN A 118 3.23 20.76 -16.82
CA ASN A 118 2.46 21.77 -17.56
C ASN A 118 2.41 23.14 -16.85
N GLY A 119 3.20 23.34 -15.79
CA GLY A 119 3.24 24.58 -15.03
C GLY A 119 2.18 24.67 -13.93
N GLU A 120 1.32 23.68 -13.77
CA GLU A 120 0.40 23.61 -12.62
C GLU A 120 1.16 23.55 -11.29
N ARG A 121 0.50 23.99 -10.22
CA ARG A 121 1.12 24.10 -8.91
C ARG A 121 0.17 23.69 -7.81
N LEU A 122 0.63 22.81 -6.95
CA LEU A 122 -0.12 22.32 -5.80
C LEU A 122 -0.53 23.45 -4.83
N ASP A 123 0.32 24.46 -4.65
CA ASP A 123 0.04 25.62 -3.79
C ASP A 123 -1.03 26.58 -4.37
N LYS A 124 -1.49 26.32 -5.61
CA LYS A 124 -2.61 27.02 -6.25
C LYS A 124 -3.88 26.17 -6.28
N LEU A 125 -3.75 24.86 -6.18
CA LEU A 125 -4.85 23.89 -6.20
C LEU A 125 -5.35 23.57 -4.78
N LEU A 126 -4.46 23.60 -3.79
CA LEU A 126 -4.78 23.32 -2.40
C LEU A 126 -4.93 24.64 -1.63
N GLU A 127 -5.80 24.67 -0.63
CA GLU A 127 -6.00 25.79 0.26
C GLU A 127 -4.66 26.18 0.93
N LYS A 128 -4.35 27.49 0.98
CA LYS A 128 -3.07 28.02 1.47
C LYS A 128 -2.68 27.47 2.85
N THR A 129 -3.66 27.31 3.73
CA THR A 129 -3.45 26.80 5.09
C THR A 129 -3.12 25.32 5.08
N LEU A 130 -3.81 24.51 4.27
CA LEU A 130 -3.53 23.07 4.11
C LEU A 130 -2.19 22.86 3.41
N PHE A 131 -1.86 23.67 2.40
CA PHE A 131 -0.55 23.59 1.75
C PHE A 131 0.59 23.85 2.74
N ARG A 132 0.49 24.87 3.61
CA ARG A 132 1.48 25.11 4.67
C ARG A 132 1.63 23.92 5.61
N LYS A 133 0.49 23.35 6.07
CA LYS A 133 0.50 22.15 6.94
C LYS A 133 1.11 20.94 6.24
N PHE A 134 0.81 20.72 4.96
CA PHE A 134 1.45 19.71 4.14
C PHE A 134 2.97 19.87 4.10
N VAL A 135 3.47 21.07 3.82
CA VAL A 135 4.92 21.34 3.78
C VAL A 135 5.58 21.05 5.14
N GLU A 136 4.97 21.45 6.27
CA GLU A 136 5.49 21.13 7.61
C GLU A 136 5.54 19.62 7.87
N GLN A 137 4.53 18.88 7.43
CA GLN A 137 4.52 17.42 7.53
C GLN A 137 5.59 16.79 6.62
N ALA A 138 5.75 17.29 5.40
CA ALA A 138 6.71 16.79 4.41
C ALA A 138 8.17 16.98 4.84
N LYS A 139 8.50 18.03 5.60
CA LYS A 139 9.84 18.24 6.18
C LYS A 139 10.32 17.05 7.02
N GLN A 140 9.41 16.23 7.54
CA GLN A 140 9.74 15.07 8.36
C GLN A 140 10.22 13.85 7.52
N TYR A 141 10.26 13.96 6.19
CA TYR A 141 10.57 12.87 5.26
C TYR A 141 11.96 12.95 4.63
N ASN A 142 12.90 13.66 5.27
CA ASN A 142 14.29 13.78 4.81
C ASN A 142 14.42 14.32 3.38
N LEU A 143 13.54 15.24 3.01
CA LEU A 143 13.63 15.94 1.72
C LEU A 143 14.82 16.89 1.72
N SER A 144 15.53 16.94 0.60
CA SER A 144 16.57 17.94 0.36
C SER A 144 15.96 19.35 0.18
N ASP A 145 16.77 20.40 0.34
CA ASP A 145 16.33 21.78 0.11
C ASP A 145 15.79 21.98 -1.32
N LYS A 146 16.34 21.27 -2.30
CA LYS A 146 15.86 21.30 -3.69
C LYS A 146 14.46 20.69 -3.80
N GLU A 147 14.23 19.54 -3.15
CA GLU A 147 12.91 18.88 -3.14
C GLU A 147 11.88 19.74 -2.40
N LEU A 148 12.24 20.36 -1.28
CA LEU A 148 11.35 21.29 -0.57
C LEU A 148 11.02 22.54 -1.39
N LYS A 149 11.96 23.09 -2.16
CA LYS A 149 11.70 24.21 -3.08
C LYS A 149 10.75 23.81 -4.21
N ASN A 150 10.81 22.56 -4.66
CA ASN A 150 9.99 22.02 -5.74
C ASN A 150 8.67 21.44 -5.27
N ILE A 151 8.42 21.32 -3.99
CA ILE A 151 7.22 20.69 -3.40
C ILE A 151 5.91 21.33 -3.91
N LYS A 152 5.93 22.59 -4.28
CA LYS A 152 4.81 23.31 -4.88
C LYS A 152 4.41 22.82 -6.28
N TYR A 153 5.29 22.10 -6.95
CA TYR A 153 5.01 21.48 -8.26
C TYR A 153 4.62 20.01 -8.14
N MET A 154 4.56 19.46 -6.93
CA MET A 154 4.19 18.06 -6.71
C MET A 154 2.73 17.83 -7.08
N LYS A 155 2.44 16.72 -7.78
CA LYS A 155 1.07 16.29 -8.04
C LYS A 155 0.37 15.88 -6.75
N PRO A 156 -0.96 16.04 -6.61
CA PRO A 156 -1.65 15.73 -5.35
C PRO A 156 -1.48 14.26 -4.93
N TRP A 157 -1.48 13.30 -5.90
CA TRP A 157 -1.23 11.89 -5.59
C TRP A 157 0.16 11.64 -5.00
N ALA A 158 1.17 12.34 -5.47
CA ALA A 158 2.53 12.22 -4.93
C ALA A 158 2.64 12.85 -3.53
N ALA A 159 1.90 13.95 -3.30
CA ALA A 159 1.85 14.62 -2.02
C ALA A 159 1.19 13.77 -0.93
N PHE A 160 0.02 13.18 -1.20
CA PHE A 160 -0.61 12.32 -0.21
C PHE A 160 0.18 11.02 0.03
N ASN A 161 0.78 10.43 -1.01
CA ASN A 161 1.67 9.27 -0.86
C ASN A 161 2.91 9.60 -0.03
N LEU A 162 3.48 10.80 -0.18
CA LEU A 162 4.64 11.23 0.61
C LEU A 162 4.32 11.24 2.10
N ILE A 163 3.25 11.92 2.50
CA ILE A 163 2.92 12.11 3.92
C ILE A 163 2.04 10.99 4.49
N GLY A 164 1.34 10.22 3.66
CA GLY A 164 0.51 9.08 4.08
C GLY A 164 1.30 7.85 4.53
N ARG A 165 2.57 7.73 4.18
CA ARG A 165 3.43 6.60 4.52
C ARG A 165 4.13 6.77 5.88
N PRO A 166 4.70 5.69 6.47
CA PRO A 166 5.60 5.79 7.61
C PRO A 166 6.80 6.69 7.30
N LYS A 167 7.34 7.33 8.34
CA LYS A 167 8.61 8.05 8.19
C LYS A 167 9.71 7.07 7.78
N PRO A 168 10.57 7.43 6.81
CA PRO A 168 11.63 6.56 6.37
C PRO A 168 12.63 6.30 7.50
N THR A 169 13.07 5.06 7.63
CA THR A 169 14.15 4.64 8.52
C THR A 169 15.36 4.20 7.69
N ARG A 170 16.37 3.62 8.34
CA ARG A 170 17.52 3.01 7.65
C ARG A 170 17.32 1.52 7.36
N ALA A 171 16.24 0.93 7.85
CA ALA A 171 15.95 -0.48 7.59
C ALA A 171 15.62 -0.71 6.12
N PRO A 172 16.03 -1.84 5.55
CA PRO A 172 15.51 -2.28 4.26
C PRO A 172 14.02 -2.63 4.39
N THR A 173 13.29 -2.62 3.30
CA THR A 173 11.94 -3.18 3.26
C THR A 173 11.99 -4.70 3.17
N LEU A 174 10.88 -5.36 3.48
CA LEU A 174 10.73 -6.81 3.31
C LEU A 174 10.97 -7.22 1.84
N GLU A 175 10.42 -6.46 0.89
CA GLU A 175 10.60 -6.70 -0.56
C GLU A 175 12.09 -6.60 -0.98
N SER A 176 12.82 -5.64 -0.41
CA SER A 176 14.27 -5.51 -0.66
C SER A 176 15.05 -6.71 -0.11
N ASN A 177 14.63 -7.26 1.03
CA ASN A 177 15.25 -8.47 1.60
C ASN A 177 14.88 -9.72 0.80
N LEU A 178 13.64 -9.86 0.33
CA LEU A 178 13.22 -10.94 -0.58
C LEU A 178 14.02 -10.90 -1.88
N LEU A 179 14.17 -9.72 -2.48
CA LEU A 179 14.99 -9.54 -3.69
C LEU A 179 16.47 -9.91 -3.46
N LYS A 180 17.01 -9.52 -2.31
CA LYS A 180 18.40 -9.89 -1.94
C LYS A 180 18.54 -11.40 -1.79
N PHE A 181 17.61 -12.06 -1.10
CA PHE A 181 17.56 -13.51 -0.94
C PHE A 181 17.51 -14.21 -2.32
N ALA A 182 16.58 -13.82 -3.18
CA ALA A 182 16.42 -14.42 -4.50
C ALA A 182 17.67 -14.29 -5.36
N LYS A 183 18.40 -13.16 -5.29
CA LYS A 183 19.69 -12.98 -5.98
C LYS A 183 20.78 -13.89 -5.42
N GLN A 184 20.82 -14.08 -4.10
CA GLN A 184 21.80 -15.00 -3.46
C GLN A 184 21.55 -16.44 -3.85
N GLU A 185 20.28 -16.85 -3.94
CA GLU A 185 19.87 -18.21 -4.34
C GLU A 185 19.75 -18.38 -5.87
N MET A 186 20.19 -17.40 -6.66
CA MET A 186 20.15 -17.41 -8.13
C MET A 186 18.76 -17.75 -8.71
N MET A 187 17.70 -17.32 -8.02
CA MET A 187 16.33 -17.50 -8.48
C MET A 187 16.02 -16.62 -9.70
N GLU A 188 15.13 -17.07 -10.56
CA GLU A 188 14.52 -16.18 -11.56
C GLU A 188 13.73 -15.08 -10.85
N ILE A 189 13.86 -13.83 -11.29
CA ILE A 189 13.22 -12.67 -10.66
C ILE A 189 12.35 -11.95 -11.70
N ASP A 190 11.10 -11.65 -11.33
CA ASP A 190 10.15 -10.93 -12.17
C ASP A 190 9.26 -10.03 -11.29
N SER A 191 8.40 -9.21 -11.88
CA SER A 191 7.40 -8.41 -11.16
C SER A 191 6.02 -8.56 -11.78
N LEU A 192 4.96 -8.36 -10.98
CA LEU A 192 3.57 -8.37 -11.47
C LEU A 192 3.27 -7.12 -12.29
N GLU A 193 3.83 -5.99 -11.90
CA GLU A 193 3.61 -4.66 -12.49
C GLU A 193 4.93 -3.92 -12.65
N ASN A 194 4.89 -2.82 -13.37
CA ASN A 194 5.94 -1.82 -13.44
C ASN A 194 5.48 -0.49 -12.81
N MET A 195 6.39 0.50 -12.70
CA MET A 195 6.07 1.78 -12.06
C MET A 195 5.04 2.60 -12.87
N ASP A 196 5.06 2.50 -14.19
CA ASP A 196 4.10 3.20 -15.05
C ASP A 196 2.67 2.69 -14.85
N ASP A 197 2.48 1.38 -14.62
CA ASP A 197 1.16 0.78 -14.31
C ASP A 197 0.59 1.39 -13.02
N ILE A 198 1.43 1.54 -12.00
CA ILE A 198 1.05 2.09 -10.70
C ILE A 198 0.69 3.57 -10.81
N ILE A 199 1.54 4.37 -11.48
CA ILE A 199 1.31 5.80 -11.71
C ILE A 199 0.03 5.98 -12.53
N SER A 200 -0.15 5.19 -13.59
CA SER A 200 -1.37 5.21 -14.41
C SER A 200 -2.63 4.96 -13.59
N SER A 201 -2.58 4.04 -12.60
CA SER A 201 -3.72 3.79 -11.71
C SER A 201 -4.03 5.00 -10.81
N LEU A 202 -2.99 5.69 -10.30
CA LEU A 202 -3.18 6.94 -9.54
C LEU A 202 -3.74 8.08 -10.38
N GLU A 203 -3.28 8.19 -11.62
CA GLU A 203 -3.68 9.27 -12.54
C GLU A 203 -5.08 9.09 -13.16
N LYS A 204 -5.69 7.90 -13.02
CA LYS A 204 -7.10 7.70 -13.35
C LYS A 204 -8.06 8.37 -12.36
N LEU A 205 -7.61 8.65 -11.15
CA LEU A 205 -8.37 9.48 -10.23
C LEU A 205 -8.40 10.91 -10.74
N SER A 206 -9.56 11.55 -10.70
CA SER A 206 -9.66 12.98 -11.04
C SER A 206 -8.75 13.82 -10.15
N THR A 207 -8.28 14.97 -10.66
CA THR A 207 -7.47 15.90 -9.84
C THR A 207 -8.20 16.29 -8.55
N GLU A 208 -9.53 16.45 -8.61
CA GLU A 208 -10.33 16.79 -7.44
C GLU A 208 -10.40 15.63 -6.43
N ASP A 209 -10.53 14.39 -6.88
CA ASP A 209 -10.44 13.22 -5.98
C ASP A 209 -9.08 13.15 -5.30
N GLN A 210 -8.00 13.33 -6.07
CA GLN A 210 -6.64 13.35 -5.53
C GLN A 210 -6.44 14.47 -4.50
N LEU A 211 -7.00 15.67 -4.75
CA LEU A 211 -6.96 16.80 -3.81
C LEU A 211 -7.77 16.52 -2.54
N ASN A 212 -8.94 15.89 -2.66
CA ASN A 212 -9.73 15.51 -1.48
C ASN A 212 -9.00 14.46 -0.62
N ILE A 213 -8.35 13.48 -1.27
CA ILE A 213 -7.51 12.51 -0.57
C ILE A 213 -6.34 13.22 0.13
N LEU A 214 -5.70 14.19 -0.52
CA LEU A 214 -4.62 14.96 0.10
C LEU A 214 -5.10 15.80 1.28
N ARG A 215 -6.27 16.47 1.18
CA ARG A 215 -6.89 17.23 2.28
C ARG A 215 -7.13 16.34 3.49
N ASP A 216 -7.73 15.18 3.25
CA ASP A 216 -7.96 14.17 4.29
C ASP A 216 -6.63 13.72 4.93
N THR A 217 -5.63 13.39 4.14
CA THR A 217 -4.31 12.95 4.62
C THR A 217 -3.63 14.03 5.47
N VAL A 218 -3.67 15.29 5.03
CA VAL A 218 -3.08 16.43 5.77
C VAL A 218 -3.81 16.64 7.10
N CYS A 219 -5.13 16.55 7.10
CA CYS A 219 -5.94 16.76 8.29
C CYS A 219 -5.78 15.62 9.31
N ASN A 220 -5.70 14.40 8.86
CA ASN A 220 -5.73 13.20 9.71
C ASN A 220 -4.35 12.51 9.90
N ARG A 221 -3.25 13.22 9.66
CA ARG A 221 -1.89 12.66 9.69
C ARG A 221 -1.54 11.89 10.97
N ASN A 222 -1.98 12.35 12.14
CA ASN A 222 -1.71 11.67 13.40
C ASN A 222 -2.47 10.34 13.50
N SER A 223 -3.70 10.32 13.05
CA SER A 223 -4.50 9.10 12.98
C SER A 223 -3.87 8.08 12.05
N ILE A 224 -3.51 8.49 10.83
CA ILE A 224 -2.80 7.64 9.86
C ILE A 224 -1.54 7.02 10.49
N THR A 225 -0.79 7.80 11.30
CA THR A 225 0.38 7.27 12.00
C THR A 225 0.03 6.16 13.01
N ASN A 226 -1.07 6.31 13.74
CA ASN A 226 -1.53 5.29 14.68
C ASN A 226 -2.06 4.05 13.96
N ASP A 227 -2.79 4.25 12.88
CA ASP A 227 -3.31 3.17 12.05
C ASP A 227 -2.20 2.34 11.41
N ILE A 228 -1.12 2.97 10.97
CA ILE A 228 0.09 2.27 10.51
C ILE A 228 0.69 1.38 11.60
N LYS A 229 0.74 1.88 12.86
CA LYS A 229 1.23 1.06 13.98
C LYS A 229 0.30 -0.13 14.26
N MET A 230 -1.01 0.09 14.20
CA MET A 230 -2.00 -0.99 14.34
C MET A 230 -1.86 -2.01 13.22
N LEU A 231 -1.73 -1.57 11.98
CA LEU A 231 -1.51 -2.43 10.81
C LEU A 231 -0.26 -3.30 10.97
N ILE A 232 0.87 -2.73 11.40
CA ILE A 232 2.10 -3.47 11.71
C ILE A 232 1.85 -4.53 12.78
N ASN A 233 1.14 -4.16 13.86
CA ASN A 233 0.82 -5.11 14.94
C ASN A 233 -0.10 -6.26 14.48
N PHE A 234 -1.13 -5.97 13.67
CA PHE A 234 -2.00 -7.00 13.10
C PHE A 234 -1.24 -7.90 12.13
N TYR A 235 -0.37 -7.32 11.30
CA TYR A 235 0.48 -8.08 10.38
C TYR A 235 1.42 -9.04 11.12
N ILE A 236 2.07 -8.60 12.19
CA ILE A 236 2.92 -9.46 13.04
C ILE A 236 2.10 -10.63 13.64
N LYS A 237 0.85 -10.37 14.00
CA LYS A 237 -0.08 -11.40 14.51
C LYS A 237 -0.71 -12.25 13.41
N ARG A 238 -0.48 -11.93 12.13
CA ARG A 238 -1.11 -12.58 10.97
C ARG A 238 -2.64 -12.50 10.98
N ASP A 239 -3.16 -11.44 11.56
CA ASP A 239 -4.58 -11.19 11.75
C ASP A 239 -5.15 -10.46 10.53
N ALA A 240 -5.44 -11.22 9.46
CA ALA A 240 -5.96 -10.70 8.19
C ALA A 240 -7.30 -9.97 8.36
N ILE A 241 -8.16 -10.45 9.25
CA ILE A 241 -9.45 -9.82 9.55
C ILE A 241 -9.25 -8.44 10.17
N SER A 242 -8.38 -8.29 11.15
CA SER A 242 -8.10 -6.97 11.75
C SER A 242 -7.47 -6.01 10.74
N ILE A 243 -6.64 -6.51 9.82
CA ILE A 243 -6.11 -5.72 8.70
C ILE A 243 -7.26 -5.22 7.82
N LEU A 244 -8.17 -6.10 7.37
CA LEU A 244 -9.33 -5.72 6.55
C LEU A 244 -10.24 -4.73 7.28
N ASN A 245 -10.57 -4.99 8.54
CA ASN A 245 -11.42 -4.08 9.32
C ASN A 245 -10.79 -2.69 9.47
N LEU A 246 -9.46 -2.65 9.63
CA LEU A 246 -8.75 -1.40 9.68
C LEU A 246 -8.83 -0.63 8.36
N THR A 247 -8.83 -1.32 7.22
CA THR A 247 -8.94 -0.72 5.88
C THR A 247 -10.37 -0.36 5.51
N ASN A 248 -11.37 -1.05 6.06
CA ASN A 248 -12.80 -0.82 5.79
C ASN A 248 -13.44 0.19 6.77
N LYS A 249 -12.63 0.98 7.47
CA LYS A 249 -13.14 2.08 8.31
C LYS A 249 -13.89 3.10 7.45
N LYS A 250 -14.90 3.74 8.04
CA LYS A 250 -15.60 4.85 7.39
C LYS A 250 -14.63 6.00 7.04
N HIS A 251 -14.78 6.53 5.87
CA HIS A 251 -14.03 7.67 5.34
C HIS A 251 -14.90 8.92 5.26
N ALA A 252 -14.28 10.09 5.29
CA ALA A 252 -15.00 11.37 5.16
C ALA A 252 -15.77 11.46 3.83
N ASN A 253 -15.26 10.80 2.80
CA ASN A 253 -15.90 10.69 1.50
C ASN A 253 -15.80 9.26 0.96
N GLU A 254 -16.79 8.43 1.28
CA GLU A 254 -16.88 7.02 0.89
C GLU A 254 -16.73 6.84 -0.62
N SER A 255 -17.39 7.66 -1.44
CA SER A 255 -17.37 7.49 -2.90
C SER A 255 -15.98 7.75 -3.51
N ILE A 256 -15.20 8.66 -2.95
CA ILE A 256 -13.81 8.92 -3.38
C ILE A 256 -12.94 7.75 -2.95
N TYR A 257 -13.13 7.25 -1.72
CA TYR A 257 -12.42 6.09 -1.23
C TYR A 257 -12.70 4.85 -2.08
N ASP A 258 -13.96 4.59 -2.42
CA ASP A 258 -14.34 3.47 -3.29
C ASP A 258 -13.65 3.55 -4.67
N ARG A 259 -13.61 4.76 -5.28
CA ARG A 259 -12.86 4.94 -6.54
C ARG A 259 -11.37 4.70 -6.38
N TYR A 260 -10.79 5.17 -5.28
CA TYR A 260 -9.39 4.92 -4.96
C TYR A 260 -9.13 3.40 -4.82
N MET A 261 -9.94 2.68 -4.06
CA MET A 261 -9.80 1.23 -3.89
C MET A 261 -10.03 0.47 -5.20
N GLN A 262 -10.97 0.94 -6.02
CA GLN A 262 -11.21 0.35 -7.35
C GLN A 262 -9.94 0.43 -8.22
N GLU A 263 -9.27 1.60 -8.29
CA GLU A 263 -8.09 1.78 -9.14
C GLU A 263 -6.82 1.18 -8.51
N MET A 264 -6.62 1.37 -7.19
CA MET A 264 -5.36 1.00 -6.54
C MET A 264 -5.31 -0.46 -6.08
N LEU A 265 -6.46 -1.13 -5.99
CA LEU A 265 -6.52 -2.52 -5.53
C LEU A 265 -7.21 -3.42 -6.57
N HIS A 266 -8.50 -3.18 -6.86
CA HIS A 266 -9.31 -4.15 -7.60
C HIS A 266 -8.88 -4.27 -9.06
N ASN A 267 -8.68 -3.15 -9.77
CA ASN A 267 -8.27 -3.15 -11.17
C ASN A 267 -6.85 -3.71 -11.35
N ARG A 268 -5.97 -3.44 -10.39
CA ARG A 268 -4.61 -3.99 -10.37
C ARG A 268 -4.65 -5.50 -10.10
N ASN A 269 -5.49 -5.99 -9.16
CA ASN A 269 -5.67 -7.42 -8.93
C ASN A 269 -6.06 -8.18 -10.18
N ILE A 270 -6.92 -7.61 -11.04
CA ILE A 270 -7.31 -8.25 -12.30
C ILE A 270 -6.10 -8.42 -13.24
N LYS A 271 -5.25 -7.38 -13.36
CA LYS A 271 -4.03 -7.44 -14.18
C LYS A 271 -3.02 -8.44 -13.62
N MET A 272 -2.76 -8.38 -12.30
CA MET A 272 -1.84 -9.28 -11.60
C MET A 272 -2.26 -10.74 -11.75
N LEU A 273 -3.56 -11.02 -11.63
CA LEU A 273 -4.11 -12.37 -11.71
C LEU A 273 -3.82 -13.03 -13.06
N ASN A 274 -3.91 -12.29 -14.16
CA ASN A 274 -3.60 -12.80 -15.50
C ASN A 274 -2.14 -13.29 -15.62
N LYS A 275 -1.21 -12.59 -14.95
CA LYS A 275 0.20 -13.01 -14.91
C LYS A 275 0.37 -14.19 -13.95
N ILE A 276 -0.25 -14.16 -12.79
CA ILE A 276 -0.20 -15.22 -11.78
C ILE A 276 -0.69 -16.55 -12.38
N TYR A 277 -1.80 -16.58 -13.10
CA TYR A 277 -2.29 -17.81 -13.75
C TYR A 277 -1.24 -18.45 -14.66
N ARG A 278 -0.62 -17.64 -15.55
CA ARG A 278 0.40 -18.14 -16.48
C ARG A 278 1.63 -18.70 -15.78
N GLU A 279 2.08 -18.00 -14.73
CA GLU A 279 3.28 -18.40 -14.01
C GLU A 279 3.03 -19.60 -13.09
N PHE A 280 1.87 -19.67 -12.43
CA PHE A 280 1.54 -20.77 -11.54
C PHE A 280 1.38 -22.12 -12.27
N GLU A 281 0.95 -22.12 -13.53
CA GLU A 281 0.90 -23.34 -14.34
C GLU A 281 2.30 -23.96 -14.57
N LYS A 282 3.37 -23.17 -14.46
CA LYS A 282 4.75 -23.67 -14.54
C LYS A 282 5.17 -24.39 -13.26
N GLY A 283 4.63 -23.95 -12.11
CA GLY A 283 4.99 -24.43 -10.76
C GLY A 283 6.32 -23.91 -10.25
N GLY A 284 6.49 -23.95 -8.93
CA GLY A 284 7.71 -23.49 -8.25
C GLY A 284 7.85 -21.97 -8.24
N VAL A 285 6.75 -21.23 -8.22
CA VAL A 285 6.72 -19.77 -8.20
C VAL A 285 6.36 -19.27 -6.80
N PHE A 286 7.10 -18.28 -6.33
CA PHE A 286 6.82 -17.52 -5.11
C PHE A 286 6.43 -16.10 -5.50
N VAL A 287 5.20 -15.70 -5.22
CA VAL A 287 4.70 -14.35 -5.46
C VAL A 287 4.62 -13.62 -4.13
N ALA A 288 5.24 -12.44 -4.06
CA ALA A 288 5.11 -11.53 -2.92
C ALA A 288 4.47 -10.21 -3.37
N VAL A 289 3.35 -9.88 -2.77
CA VAL A 289 2.53 -8.71 -3.08
C VAL A 289 1.94 -8.13 -1.80
N GLY A 290 1.60 -6.86 -1.79
CA GLY A 290 0.98 -6.24 -0.61
C GLY A 290 -0.21 -7.04 -0.09
N ILE A 291 -0.28 -7.24 1.24
CA ILE A 291 -1.26 -8.14 1.90
C ILE A 291 -2.70 -7.84 1.47
N LEU A 292 -3.06 -6.57 1.26
CA LEU A 292 -4.42 -6.19 0.86
C LEU A 292 -4.81 -6.68 -0.53
N HIS A 293 -3.84 -6.93 -1.42
CA HIS A 293 -4.11 -7.58 -2.70
C HIS A 293 -4.58 -9.02 -2.53
N LEU A 294 -4.28 -9.68 -1.40
CA LEU A 294 -4.56 -11.09 -1.15
C LEU A 294 -5.90 -11.33 -0.46
N ILE A 295 -6.15 -10.61 0.66
CA ILE A 295 -7.08 -10.99 1.73
C ILE A 295 -8.47 -10.38 1.63
N SER A 296 -9.02 -9.90 0.64
CA SER A 296 -10.42 -9.46 0.56
C SER A 296 -11.25 -10.41 -0.28
N LYS A 297 -12.58 -10.27 -0.24
CA LYS A 297 -13.48 -11.00 -1.17
C LYS A 297 -13.18 -10.73 -2.65
N HIS A 298 -12.51 -9.61 -2.94
CA HIS A 298 -12.00 -9.27 -4.27
C HIS A 298 -10.49 -9.52 -4.41
N GLY A 299 -9.88 -10.15 -3.39
CA GLY A 299 -8.46 -10.47 -3.33
C GLY A 299 -8.05 -11.60 -4.25
N LEU A 300 -6.74 -11.73 -4.43
CA LEU A 300 -6.16 -12.76 -5.30
C LEU A 300 -6.42 -14.17 -4.76
N LEU A 301 -6.45 -14.36 -3.42
CA LEU A 301 -6.74 -15.66 -2.81
C LEU A 301 -8.16 -16.15 -3.18
N GLU A 302 -9.19 -15.34 -2.96
CA GLU A 302 -10.57 -15.68 -3.30
C GLU A 302 -10.74 -15.95 -4.80
N LYS A 303 -10.08 -15.12 -5.65
CA LYS A 303 -10.15 -15.31 -7.11
C LYS A 303 -9.53 -16.62 -7.56
N LEU A 304 -8.39 -17.01 -6.98
CA LEU A 304 -7.75 -18.31 -7.26
C LEU A 304 -8.58 -19.47 -6.71
N TYR A 305 -9.09 -19.37 -5.49
CA TYR A 305 -9.94 -20.39 -4.88
C TYR A 305 -11.19 -20.68 -5.74
N ASN A 306 -11.86 -19.63 -6.21
CA ASN A 306 -13.02 -19.73 -7.09
C ASN A 306 -12.70 -20.31 -8.48
N GLN A 307 -11.41 -20.37 -8.87
CA GLN A 307 -10.94 -21.04 -10.09
C GLN A 307 -10.43 -22.48 -9.84
N GLY A 308 -10.71 -23.03 -8.65
CA GLY A 308 -10.39 -24.41 -8.31
C GLY A 308 -8.94 -24.65 -7.86
N TYR A 309 -8.21 -23.60 -7.51
CA TYR A 309 -6.91 -23.74 -6.83
C TYR A 309 -7.13 -24.17 -5.38
N VAL A 310 -6.29 -25.09 -4.90
CA VAL A 310 -6.26 -25.43 -3.47
C VAL A 310 -5.31 -24.46 -2.77
N ILE A 311 -5.79 -23.83 -1.71
CA ILE A 311 -5.05 -22.83 -0.97
C ILE A 311 -4.92 -23.28 0.48
N GLU A 312 -3.69 -23.46 0.93
CA GLU A 312 -3.33 -23.91 2.27
C GLU A 312 -2.57 -22.78 2.99
N GLU A 313 -3.07 -22.31 4.14
CA GLU A 313 -2.35 -21.37 4.98
C GLU A 313 -1.12 -22.08 5.57
N ILE A 314 0.06 -21.41 5.52
CA ILE A 314 1.31 -21.92 6.09
C ILE A 314 1.77 -21.08 7.27
N TYR A 315 1.60 -19.75 7.19
CA TYR A 315 2.15 -18.84 8.19
C TYR A 315 1.30 -17.58 8.36
#